data_afb424c0079283aff68dee81d05ab93a
#
_entry.id   afb424c0079283aff68dee81d05ab93a
#
_cell.length_a   1.000
_cell.length_b   1.000
_cell.length_c   1.000
_cell.angle_alpha   90.00
_cell.angle_beta   90.00
_cell.angle_gamma   90.00
#
_symmetry.space_group_name_H-M   'P 1'
#
loop_
_entity.id
_entity.type
_entity.pdbx_description
1 polymer ?
#
loop_
_entity_poly.entity_id
_entity_poly.type
_entity_poly.pdbx_seq_one_letter_code
_entity_poly.pdbx_strand_id
1 'polypeptide(L)'
;MTAYVETDYLLALAKDADWLKDRAEEALNEHDVVTSTYSYLEVLLISERHDLDYIKLFSNMLEVVPVETDTERQIVLKAVKYFEEGMTAFDSFHAATAETRGHPILSSDKAYEDVDPERLPLEPIEDE
;
A
#
# COMPACT_ATOMS: atom_id res chain seq x y z
N MET A 1 24.15 -8.46 -2.04
CA MET A 1 23.02 -9.37 -2.33
C MET A 1 21.72 -8.63 -2.06
N THR A 2 20.76 -8.76 -2.96
CA THR A 2 19.43 -8.18 -2.76
C THR A 2 18.52 -9.23 -2.09
N ALA A 3 17.87 -8.87 -1.00
CA ALA A 3 16.96 -9.74 -0.28
C ALA A 3 15.52 -9.19 -0.37
N TYR A 4 14.58 -10.07 -0.71
CA TYR A 4 13.18 -9.75 -0.59
C TYR A 4 12.76 -9.86 0.88
N VAL A 5 12.08 -8.85 1.38
CA VAL A 5 11.59 -8.84 2.75
C VAL A 5 10.06 -8.83 2.76
N GLU A 6 9.49 -9.47 3.75
CA GLU A 6 8.05 -9.51 3.91
C GLU A 6 7.58 -8.53 4.98
N THR A 7 6.29 -8.56 5.25
CA THR A 7 5.62 -7.62 6.15
C THR A 7 6.22 -7.58 7.55
N ASP A 8 6.64 -8.70 8.11
CA ASP A 8 7.20 -8.73 9.47
C ASP A 8 8.49 -7.92 9.58
N TYR A 9 9.27 -7.85 8.50
CA TYR A 9 10.46 -6.99 8.46
C TYR A 9 10.09 -5.51 8.54
N LEU A 10 9.07 -5.09 7.77
CA LEU A 10 8.58 -3.70 7.81
C LEU A 10 8.07 -3.34 9.19
N LEU A 11 7.33 -4.23 9.82
CA LEU A 11 6.80 -4.02 11.16
C LEU A 11 7.93 -3.95 12.20
N ALA A 12 8.96 -4.77 12.05
CA ALA A 12 10.12 -4.74 12.94
C ALA A 12 10.84 -3.39 12.89
N LEU A 13 10.99 -2.82 11.69
CA LEU A 13 11.61 -1.50 11.55
C LEU A 13 10.72 -0.38 12.09
N ALA A 14 9.41 -0.51 11.96
CA ALA A 14 8.46 0.55 12.33
C ALA A 14 8.14 0.60 13.83
N LYS A 15 8.27 -0.52 14.54
CA LYS A 15 7.89 -0.63 15.95
C LYS A 15 9.12 -0.62 16.84
N ASP A 16 9.21 0.38 17.70
CA ASP A 16 10.34 0.51 18.63
C ASP A 16 10.47 -0.65 19.61
N ALA A 17 9.36 -1.29 19.96
CA ALA A 17 9.31 -2.39 20.91
C ALA A 17 9.35 -3.78 20.26
N ASP A 18 9.57 -3.86 18.94
CA ASP A 18 9.63 -5.13 18.25
C ASP A 18 10.94 -5.85 18.56
N TRP A 19 10.86 -7.13 18.96
CA TRP A 19 12.04 -7.90 19.36
C TRP A 19 12.97 -8.22 18.19
N LEU A 20 12.49 -8.09 16.94
CA LEU A 20 13.28 -8.33 15.73
C LEU A 20 13.96 -7.06 15.21
N LYS A 21 13.72 -5.91 15.84
CA LYS A 21 14.18 -4.62 15.31
C LYS A 21 15.69 -4.55 15.11
N ASP A 22 16.46 -4.99 16.10
CA ASP A 22 17.93 -4.91 16.02
C ASP A 22 18.45 -5.74 14.84
N ARG A 23 17.92 -6.95 14.65
CA ARG A 23 18.33 -7.80 13.52
C ARG A 23 17.89 -7.20 12.19
N ALA A 24 16.69 -6.62 12.15
CA ALA A 24 16.19 -5.97 10.94
C ALA A 24 17.09 -4.80 10.54
N GLU A 25 17.54 -4.00 11.51
CA GLU A 25 18.46 -2.90 11.24
C GLU A 25 19.83 -3.38 10.79
N GLU A 26 20.35 -4.47 11.37
CA GLU A 26 21.61 -5.07 10.94
C GLU A 26 21.54 -5.53 9.48
N ALA A 27 20.39 -6.11 9.07
CA ALA A 27 20.21 -6.60 7.71
C ALA A 27 20.31 -5.50 6.67
N LEU A 28 19.95 -4.26 7.02
CA LEU A 28 20.09 -3.11 6.12
C LEU A 28 21.55 -2.82 5.78
N ASN A 29 22.50 -3.18 6.67
CA ASN A 29 23.90 -3.01 6.42
C ASN A 29 24.52 -4.18 5.66
N GLU A 30 23.88 -5.34 5.68
CA GLU A 30 24.38 -6.56 5.05
C GLU A 30 23.83 -6.77 3.64
N HIS A 31 22.63 -6.28 3.36
CA HIS A 31 21.90 -6.54 2.12
C HIS A 31 21.22 -5.30 1.61
N ASP A 32 21.04 -5.26 0.30
CA ASP A 32 20.02 -4.39 -0.29
C ASP A 32 18.66 -5.08 -0.07
N VAL A 33 17.69 -4.37 0.45
CA VAL A 33 16.37 -4.93 0.72
C VAL A 33 15.35 -4.38 -0.26
N VAL A 34 14.39 -5.21 -0.65
CA VAL A 34 13.29 -4.84 -1.54
C VAL A 34 12.04 -5.57 -1.10
N THR A 35 10.89 -4.99 -1.36
CA THR A 35 9.61 -5.64 -1.08
C THR A 35 8.61 -5.38 -2.20
N SER A 36 7.37 -5.80 -2.01
CA SER A 36 6.29 -5.65 -2.97
C SER A 36 5.17 -4.80 -2.40
N THR A 37 4.22 -4.44 -3.27
CA THR A 37 3.00 -3.75 -2.86
C THR A 37 2.19 -4.58 -1.86
N TYR A 38 2.28 -5.91 -1.91
CA TYR A 38 1.59 -6.79 -0.95
C TYR A 38 2.01 -6.52 0.49
N SER A 39 3.31 -6.34 0.71
CA SER A 39 3.80 -6.07 2.07
C SER A 39 3.25 -4.76 2.60
N TYR A 40 3.20 -3.73 1.77
CA TYR A 40 2.64 -2.44 2.15
C TYR A 40 1.14 -2.50 2.38
N LEU A 41 0.42 -3.29 1.57
CA LEU A 41 -1.01 -3.53 1.81
C LEU A 41 -1.24 -4.19 3.19
N GLU A 42 -0.44 -5.19 3.52
CA GLU A 42 -0.56 -5.85 4.82
C GLU A 42 -0.23 -4.93 5.99
N VAL A 43 0.79 -4.09 5.84
CA VAL A 43 1.10 -3.08 6.87
C VAL A 43 -0.10 -2.14 7.07
N LEU A 44 -0.71 -1.70 5.97
CA LEU A 44 -1.87 -0.81 6.05
C LEU A 44 -3.05 -1.49 6.75
N LEU A 45 -3.31 -2.77 6.44
CA LEU A 45 -4.36 -3.55 7.10
C LEU A 45 -4.11 -3.68 8.60
N ILE A 46 -2.88 -3.97 9.00
CA ILE A 46 -2.54 -4.16 10.41
C ILE A 46 -2.67 -2.85 11.17
N SER A 47 -2.35 -1.74 10.54
CA SER A 47 -2.34 -0.41 11.18
C SER A 47 -3.64 0.36 11.06
N GLU A 48 -4.67 -0.16 10.38
CA GLU A 48 -5.89 0.59 10.06
C GLU A 48 -6.69 1.08 11.28
N ARG A 49 -6.46 0.50 12.45
CA ARG A 49 -7.12 0.90 13.71
C ARG A 49 -6.35 1.94 14.50
N HIS A 50 -5.19 2.34 14.01
CA HIS A 50 -4.34 3.30 14.69
C HIS A 50 -4.46 4.66 14.03
N ASP A 51 -4.43 5.70 14.83
CA ASP A 51 -4.43 7.07 14.33
C ASP A 51 -2.98 7.50 14.04
N LEU A 52 -2.54 7.30 12.81
CA LEU A 52 -1.17 7.54 12.39
C LEU A 52 -1.14 8.51 11.21
N ASP A 53 -0.02 9.19 11.04
CA ASP A 53 0.27 9.93 9.82
C ASP A 53 0.76 8.92 8.78
N TYR A 54 -0.17 8.31 8.07
CA TYR A 54 0.11 7.21 7.15
C TYR A 54 0.99 7.64 5.97
N ILE A 55 0.75 8.82 5.43
CA ILE A 55 1.55 9.30 4.28
C ILE A 55 3.00 9.45 4.70
N LYS A 56 3.25 10.06 5.85
CA LYS A 56 4.60 10.24 6.36
C LYS A 56 5.27 8.90 6.67
N LEU A 57 4.56 8.00 7.35
CA LEU A 57 5.08 6.69 7.71
C LEU A 57 5.46 5.90 6.45
N PHE A 58 4.55 5.80 5.49
CA PHE A 58 4.78 5.01 4.28
C PHE A 58 5.81 5.63 3.37
N SER A 59 5.86 6.96 3.26
CA SER A 59 6.91 7.64 2.50
C SER A 59 8.28 7.34 3.08
N ASN A 60 8.43 7.38 4.40
CA ASN A 60 9.69 7.07 5.07
C ASN A 60 10.06 5.59 4.91
N MET A 61 9.08 4.68 5.04
CA MET A 61 9.32 3.25 4.86
C MET A 61 9.79 2.93 3.45
N LEU A 62 9.19 3.55 2.43
CA LEU A 62 9.59 3.35 1.04
C LEU A 62 11.02 3.83 0.75
N GLU A 63 11.52 4.82 1.48
CA GLU A 63 12.92 5.24 1.35
C GLU A 63 13.88 4.17 1.86
N VAL A 64 13.51 3.46 2.91
CA VAL A 64 14.35 2.43 3.55
C VAL A 64 14.17 1.06 2.93
N VAL A 65 12.94 0.70 2.60
CA VAL A 65 12.57 -0.59 2.01
C VAL A 65 11.78 -0.33 0.73
N PRO A 66 12.48 -0.12 -0.40
CA PRO A 66 11.80 0.22 -1.64
C PRO A 66 11.08 -0.98 -2.25
N VAL A 67 10.12 -0.67 -3.13
CA VAL A 67 9.55 -1.62 -4.08
C VAL A 67 10.37 -1.59 -5.37
N GLU A 68 10.18 -2.57 -6.24
CA GLU A 68 11.08 -2.73 -7.40
C GLU A 68 10.96 -1.66 -8.47
N THR A 69 9.78 -1.07 -8.63
CA THR A 69 9.54 -0.08 -9.69
C THR A 69 8.94 1.19 -9.15
N ASP A 70 9.12 2.29 -9.89
CA ASP A 70 8.48 3.56 -9.58
C ASP A 70 6.96 3.46 -9.65
N THR A 71 6.44 2.66 -10.58
CA THR A 71 5.00 2.42 -10.69
C THR A 71 4.44 1.82 -9.40
N GLU A 72 5.11 0.83 -8.84
CA GLU A 72 4.70 0.23 -7.57
C GLU A 72 4.78 1.24 -6.41
N ARG A 73 5.82 2.06 -6.40
CA ARG A 73 5.98 3.12 -5.40
C ARG A 73 4.80 4.09 -5.45
N GLN A 74 4.41 4.51 -6.64
CA GLN A 74 3.26 5.40 -6.81
C GLN A 74 1.96 4.74 -6.38
N ILE A 75 1.79 3.45 -6.66
CA ILE A 75 0.60 2.70 -6.21
C ILE A 75 0.49 2.75 -4.68
N VAL A 76 1.58 2.47 -3.97
CA VAL A 76 1.58 2.51 -2.51
C VAL A 76 1.19 3.90 -1.99
N LEU A 77 1.81 4.95 -2.52
CA LEU A 77 1.54 6.33 -2.07
C LEU A 77 0.10 6.77 -2.35
N LYS A 78 -0.42 6.45 -3.53
CA LYS A 78 -1.82 6.76 -3.87
C LYS A 78 -2.80 5.95 -3.03
N ALA A 79 -2.49 4.69 -2.76
CA ALA A 79 -3.33 3.86 -1.91
C ALA A 79 -3.44 4.45 -0.50
N VAL A 80 -2.34 4.90 0.07
CA VAL A 80 -2.35 5.52 1.39
C VAL A 80 -3.21 6.79 1.40
N LYS A 81 -3.14 7.57 0.33
CA LYS A 81 -3.97 8.77 0.19
C LYS A 81 -5.46 8.41 0.17
N TYR A 82 -5.85 7.42 -0.64
CA TYR A 82 -7.24 6.95 -0.68
C TYR A 82 -7.69 6.39 0.67
N PHE A 83 -6.80 5.68 1.35
CA PHE A 83 -7.10 5.16 2.68
C PHE A 83 -7.40 6.29 3.66
N GLU A 84 -6.62 7.36 3.65
CA GLU A 84 -6.84 8.53 4.50
C GLU A 84 -8.14 9.25 4.15
N GLU A 85 -8.62 9.14 2.92
CA GLU A 85 -9.90 9.69 2.49
C GLU A 85 -11.09 8.81 2.87
N GLY A 86 -10.85 7.67 3.50
CA GLY A 86 -11.89 6.82 4.07
C GLY A 86 -12.11 5.47 3.39
N MET A 87 -11.34 5.13 2.36
CA MET A 87 -11.45 3.81 1.72
C MET A 87 -10.83 2.73 2.60
N THR A 88 -11.29 1.49 2.42
CA THR A 88 -10.63 0.35 3.06
C THR A 88 -9.25 0.14 2.45
N ALA A 89 -8.39 -0.61 3.15
CA ALA A 89 -7.05 -0.87 2.65
C ALA A 89 -7.06 -1.56 1.28
N PHE A 90 -7.87 -2.61 1.10
CA PHE A 90 -7.96 -3.32 -0.17
C PHE A 90 -8.50 -2.43 -1.29
N ASP A 91 -9.59 -1.72 -1.04
CA ASP A 91 -10.17 -0.84 -2.05
C ASP A 91 -9.21 0.27 -2.44
N SER A 92 -8.46 0.80 -1.47
CA SER A 92 -7.44 1.83 -1.72
C SER A 92 -6.37 1.36 -2.69
N PHE A 93 -5.90 0.13 -2.52
CA PHE A 93 -4.89 -0.44 -3.42
C PHE A 93 -5.44 -0.75 -4.80
N HIS A 94 -6.71 -1.19 -4.91
CA HIS A 94 -7.36 -1.36 -6.22
C HIS A 94 -7.48 -0.02 -6.94
N ALA A 95 -8.00 1.00 -6.26
CA ALA A 95 -8.15 2.32 -6.86
C ALA A 95 -6.80 2.90 -7.30
N ALA A 96 -5.80 2.80 -6.44
CA ALA A 96 -4.45 3.30 -6.73
C ALA A 96 -3.81 2.57 -7.90
N THR A 97 -4.00 1.25 -8.00
CA THR A 97 -3.47 0.44 -9.09
C THR A 97 -4.10 0.84 -10.41
N ALA A 98 -5.42 0.95 -10.44
CA ALA A 98 -6.14 1.35 -11.65
C ALA A 98 -5.73 2.76 -12.10
N GLU A 99 -5.68 3.71 -11.16
CA GLU A 99 -5.29 5.08 -11.47
C GLU A 99 -3.87 5.15 -12.03
N THR A 100 -2.92 4.51 -11.35
CA THR A 100 -1.51 4.56 -11.76
C THR A 100 -1.29 3.93 -13.14
N ARG A 101 -2.07 2.91 -13.48
CA ARG A 101 -1.98 2.21 -14.76
C ARG A 101 -2.90 2.78 -15.83
N GLY A 102 -3.71 3.78 -15.49
CA GLY A 102 -4.59 4.44 -16.45
C GLY A 102 -5.78 3.61 -16.89
N HIS A 103 -6.31 2.76 -16.00
CA HIS A 103 -7.46 1.91 -16.32
C HIS A 103 -8.70 2.33 -15.56
N PRO A 104 -9.90 2.23 -16.18
CA PRO A 104 -11.14 2.30 -15.42
C PRO A 104 -11.31 1.05 -14.55
N ILE A 105 -12.21 1.13 -13.58
CA ILE A 105 -12.48 0.00 -12.67
C ILE A 105 -13.85 -0.58 -13.00
N LEU A 106 -13.88 -1.85 -13.41
CA LEU A 106 -15.12 -2.58 -13.61
C LEU A 106 -15.51 -3.24 -12.30
N SER A 107 -16.53 -2.74 -11.63
CA SER A 107 -16.92 -3.20 -10.31
C SER A 107 -18.36 -2.83 -9.99
N SER A 108 -19.03 -3.65 -9.19
CA SER A 108 -20.34 -3.33 -8.63
C SER A 108 -20.24 -2.49 -7.35
N ASP A 109 -19.03 -2.32 -6.81
CA ASP A 109 -18.82 -1.60 -5.57
C ASP A 109 -18.85 -0.08 -5.79
N LYS A 110 -19.81 0.57 -5.15
CA LYS A 110 -20.00 2.02 -5.28
C LYS A 110 -18.91 2.84 -4.60
N ALA A 111 -18.06 2.20 -3.79
CA ALA A 111 -16.92 2.89 -3.19
C ALA A 111 -16.00 3.50 -4.26
N TYR A 112 -15.98 2.94 -5.47
CA TYR A 112 -15.14 3.45 -6.56
C TYR A 112 -15.78 4.61 -7.36
N GLU A 113 -16.94 5.09 -6.97
CA GLU A 113 -17.55 6.24 -7.66
C GLU A 113 -16.83 7.56 -7.38
N ASP A 114 -16.16 7.67 -6.23
CA ASP A 114 -15.50 8.89 -5.78
C ASP A 114 -13.99 8.90 -5.99
N VAL A 115 -13.47 7.98 -6.79
CA VAL A 115 -12.05 7.91 -7.11
C VAL A 115 -11.77 8.42 -8.51
N ASP A 116 -10.49 8.75 -8.80
CA ASP A 116 -10.11 9.29 -10.11
C ASP A 116 -10.39 8.34 -11.28
N PRO A 117 -10.10 7.02 -11.21
CA PRO A 117 -10.51 6.13 -12.29
C PRO A 117 -12.03 6.06 -12.43
N GLU A 118 -12.50 6.03 -13.68
CA GLU A 118 -13.93 5.85 -13.93
C GLU A 118 -14.39 4.48 -13.46
N ARG A 119 -15.50 4.41 -12.74
CA ARG A 119 -16.13 3.12 -12.41
C ARG A 119 -17.06 2.71 -13.54
N LEU A 120 -16.80 1.52 -14.10
CA LEU A 120 -17.71 0.88 -15.04
C LEU A 120 -18.58 -0.07 -14.23
N PRO A 121 -19.92 0.08 -14.25
CA PRO A 121 -20.76 -0.77 -13.42
C PRO A 121 -20.75 -2.22 -13.88
N LEU A 122 -20.57 -3.12 -12.93
CA LEU A 122 -20.68 -4.55 -13.14
C LEU A 122 -22.13 -5.02 -12.99
N GLU A 123 -22.90 -4.31 -12.19
CA GLU A 123 -24.33 -4.58 -12.01
C GLU A 123 -25.10 -4.27 -13.30
N PRO A 124 -26.22 -4.97 -13.55
CA PRO A 124 -27.04 -4.70 -14.73
C PRO A 124 -27.52 -3.26 -14.78
N ILE A 125 -27.48 -2.65 -15.97
CA ILE A 125 -28.07 -1.34 -16.19
C ILE A 125 -29.58 -1.54 -16.32
N GLU A 126 -30.34 -0.82 -15.49
CA GLU A 126 -31.79 -0.88 -15.56
C GLU A 126 -32.28 -0.08 -16.77
N ASP A 127 -33.05 -0.72 -17.60
CA ASP A 127 -33.76 -0.05 -18.70
C ASP A 127 -35.02 0.58 -18.12
N GLU A 128 -35.24 1.81 -18.43
CA GLU A 128 -36.48 2.53 -18.05
C GLU A 128 -37.63 2.19 -19.00
#